data_c3388a782e7b736b9cc59b31ac3f4077
#
_entry.id   c3388a782e7b736b9cc59b31ac3f4077
#
_cell.length_a   1.000
_cell.length_b   1.000
_cell.length_c   1.000
_cell.angle_alpha   90.00
_cell.angle_beta   90.00
_cell.angle_gamma   90.00
#
_symmetry.space_group_name_H-M   'P 1'
#
loop_
_entity.id
_entity.type
_entity.pdbx_description
1 polymer ?
#
loop_
_entity_poly.entity_id
_entity_poly.type
_entity_poly.pdbx_seq_one_letter_code
_entity_poly.pdbx_strand_id
1 'polypeptide(L)'
;MTKELYISDDIIQKIQKFDSIIFDCDGVLVDIRNSYDNAINKTISAIMNELFDEKISDVVTSKILYGLKSVGGFNDEVAVVYAVIMTLIASKKSNIEFEKLINDVISNANESGINSIDNYFINQNIDLMEIKLKLDYENSRKVSYIHQIFNQLFYGPTLYEEIFNEKSQFTERPLIDLD
;
A
#
# COMPACT_ATOMS: atom_id res chain seq x y z
N MET A 1 4.13 16.20 26.93
CA MET A 1 4.40 16.70 25.57
C MET A 1 3.46 17.84 25.32
N THR A 2 3.96 19.06 25.20
CA THR A 2 3.18 20.21 24.75
C THR A 2 2.87 20.02 23.27
N LYS A 3 1.59 19.87 22.93
CA LYS A 3 1.16 19.86 21.53
C LYS A 3 1.23 21.31 21.04
N GLU A 4 2.15 21.61 20.15
CA GLU A 4 2.24 22.90 19.48
C GLU A 4 1.32 22.88 18.27
N LEU A 5 0.46 23.89 18.15
CA LEU A 5 -0.43 24.09 17.02
C LEU A 5 0.18 25.18 16.12
N TYR A 6 0.50 24.84 14.90
CA TYR A 6 1.01 25.78 13.90
C TYR A 6 -0.13 26.21 12.98
N ILE A 7 -0.48 27.49 13.01
CA ILE A 7 -1.49 28.09 12.14
C ILE A 7 -0.85 29.29 11.46
N SER A 8 -0.98 29.41 10.14
CA SER A 8 -0.52 30.61 9.43
C SER A 8 -1.43 31.82 9.75
N ASP A 9 -0.83 33.01 9.85
CA ASP A 9 -1.54 34.24 10.26
C ASP A 9 -2.71 34.60 9.34
N ASP A 10 -2.61 34.27 8.04
CA ASP A 10 -3.68 34.52 7.07
C ASP A 10 -4.88 33.60 7.26
N ILE A 11 -4.68 32.40 7.83
CA ILE A 11 -5.76 31.45 8.16
C ILE A 11 -6.52 31.91 9.41
N ILE A 12 -5.85 32.46 10.42
CA ILE A 12 -6.51 32.93 11.64
C ILE A 12 -7.64 33.93 11.33
N GLN A 13 -7.41 34.84 10.39
CA GLN A 13 -8.42 35.82 9.98
C GLN A 13 -9.56 35.21 9.15
N LYS A 14 -9.33 34.06 8.51
CA LYS A 14 -10.33 33.38 7.69
C LYS A 14 -11.19 32.40 8.49
N ILE A 15 -10.65 31.79 9.56
CA ILE A 15 -11.36 30.80 10.40
C ILE A 15 -12.69 31.35 10.91
N GLN A 16 -12.76 32.62 11.29
CA GLN A 16 -13.99 33.24 11.79
C GLN A 16 -15.12 33.34 10.75
N LYS A 17 -14.81 33.11 9.47
CA LYS A 17 -15.77 33.16 8.37
C LYS A 17 -16.26 31.78 7.93
N PHE A 18 -15.71 30.70 8.52
CA PHE A 18 -16.13 29.34 8.22
C PHE A 18 -17.39 29.00 9.03
N ASP A 19 -18.36 28.45 8.36
CA ASP A 19 -19.61 27.94 8.95
C ASP A 19 -19.63 26.41 9.00
N SER A 20 -18.63 25.76 8.36
CA SER A 20 -18.56 24.30 8.25
C SER A 20 -17.11 23.82 8.30
N ILE A 21 -16.88 22.62 8.88
CA ILE A 21 -15.61 21.93 8.92
C ILE A 21 -15.84 20.51 8.40
N ILE A 22 -15.01 20.08 7.46
CA ILE A 22 -15.02 18.72 6.94
C ILE A 22 -13.73 18.06 7.42
N PHE A 23 -13.86 16.92 8.10
CA PHE A 23 -12.73 16.09 8.52
C PHE A 23 -12.62 14.87 7.59
N ASP A 24 -11.40 14.52 7.24
CA ASP A 24 -11.11 13.20 6.71
C ASP A 24 -11.30 12.16 7.84
N CYS A 25 -11.74 10.96 7.50
CA CYS A 25 -12.02 9.92 8.49
C CYS A 25 -10.78 9.07 8.75
N ASP A 26 -10.24 8.48 7.70
CA ASP A 26 -9.18 7.48 7.79
C ASP A 26 -7.82 8.13 8.10
N GLY A 27 -7.21 7.70 9.20
CA GLY A 27 -5.95 8.27 9.67
C GLY A 27 -6.06 9.65 10.32
N VAL A 28 -7.25 10.27 10.34
CA VAL A 28 -7.52 11.55 11.01
C VAL A 28 -8.43 11.34 12.22
N LEU A 29 -9.60 10.76 12.02
CA LEU A 29 -10.58 10.49 13.09
C LEU A 29 -10.47 9.04 13.58
N VAL A 30 -10.08 8.12 12.72
CA VAL A 30 -9.91 6.69 13.00
C VAL A 30 -8.46 6.30 12.82
N ASP A 31 -7.89 5.53 13.76
CA ASP A 31 -6.55 4.97 13.63
C ASP A 31 -6.58 3.74 12.73
N ILE A 32 -6.07 3.88 11.51
CA ILE A 32 -6.07 2.84 10.49
C ILE A 32 -4.81 1.94 10.49
N ARG A 33 -3.83 2.19 11.38
CA ARG A 33 -2.55 1.47 11.36
C ARG A 33 -2.70 -0.03 11.63
N ASN A 34 -3.66 -0.40 12.49
CA ASN A 34 -3.92 -1.80 12.81
C ASN A 34 -4.75 -2.53 11.74
N SER A 35 -5.32 -1.83 10.78
CA SER A 35 -6.09 -2.39 9.67
C SER A 35 -5.28 -2.36 8.36
N TYR A 36 -5.12 -1.19 7.77
CA TYR A 36 -4.49 -1.05 6.45
C TYR A 36 -3.00 -1.41 6.42
N ASP A 37 -2.20 -0.96 7.41
CA ASP A 37 -0.76 -1.26 7.45
C ASP A 37 -0.53 -2.78 7.62
N ASN A 38 -1.34 -3.44 8.46
CA ASN A 38 -1.31 -4.89 8.60
C ASN A 38 -1.78 -5.61 7.33
N ALA A 39 -2.82 -5.09 6.66
CA ALA A 39 -3.30 -5.68 5.41
C ALA A 39 -2.24 -5.63 4.32
N ILE A 40 -1.52 -4.51 4.18
CA ILE A 40 -0.39 -4.37 3.26
C ILE A 40 0.66 -5.46 3.54
N ASN A 41 1.15 -5.56 4.78
CA ASN A 41 2.19 -6.53 5.13
C ASN A 41 1.74 -7.98 4.95
N LYS A 42 0.53 -8.33 5.37
CA LYS A 42 -0.03 -9.68 5.18
C LYS A 42 -0.23 -10.02 3.71
N THR A 43 -0.68 -9.07 2.90
CA THR A 43 -0.84 -9.29 1.45
C THR A 43 0.50 -9.56 0.79
N ILE A 44 1.53 -8.79 1.12
CA ILE A 44 2.89 -9.03 0.62
C ILE A 44 3.38 -10.41 1.04
N SER A 45 3.22 -10.78 2.32
CA SER A 45 3.60 -12.09 2.84
C SER A 45 2.89 -13.23 2.11
N ALA A 46 1.58 -13.12 1.90
CA ALA A 46 0.79 -14.14 1.20
C ALA A 46 1.24 -14.32 -0.25
N ILE A 47 1.39 -13.21 -0.99
CA ILE A 47 1.81 -13.23 -2.39
C ILE A 47 3.24 -13.76 -2.55
N MET A 48 4.16 -13.33 -1.69
CA MET A 48 5.55 -13.80 -1.75
C MET A 48 5.66 -15.28 -1.43
N ASN A 49 4.86 -15.78 -0.48
CA ASN A 49 4.82 -17.22 -0.17
C ASN A 49 4.17 -18.01 -1.32
N GLU A 50 3.05 -17.55 -1.88
CA GLU A 50 2.30 -18.29 -2.88
C GLU A 50 3.02 -18.34 -4.24
N LEU A 51 3.53 -17.20 -4.72
CA LEU A 51 4.14 -17.11 -6.05
C LEU A 51 5.64 -17.40 -6.08
N PHE A 52 6.34 -17.27 -4.96
CA PHE A 52 7.81 -17.32 -4.91
C PHE A 52 8.37 -18.28 -3.86
N ASP A 53 7.48 -18.98 -3.09
CA ASP A 53 7.86 -19.86 -1.97
C ASP A 53 8.75 -19.16 -0.91
N GLU A 54 8.46 -17.89 -0.64
CA GLU A 54 9.24 -17.05 0.24
C GLU A 54 8.46 -16.61 1.46
N LYS A 55 8.99 -16.92 2.64
CA LYS A 55 8.43 -16.50 3.92
C LYS A 55 9.04 -15.17 4.33
N ILE A 56 8.28 -14.11 4.18
CA ILE A 56 8.63 -12.77 4.64
C ILE A 56 7.51 -12.22 5.53
N SER A 57 7.84 -11.34 6.45
CA SER A 57 6.89 -10.65 7.32
C SER A 57 7.38 -9.23 7.61
N ASP A 58 6.44 -8.33 7.86
CA ASP A 58 6.69 -6.98 8.37
C ASP A 58 7.73 -6.16 7.59
N VAL A 59 7.71 -6.31 6.27
CA VAL A 59 8.66 -5.66 5.35
C VAL A 59 8.37 -4.17 5.21
N VAL A 60 7.08 -3.80 5.26
CA VAL A 60 6.66 -2.40 5.10
C VAL A 60 6.70 -1.71 6.46
N THR A 61 7.70 -0.89 6.65
CA THR A 61 7.82 -0.02 7.82
C THR A 61 7.04 1.28 7.60
N SER A 62 6.73 1.99 8.69
CA SER A 62 6.09 3.33 8.60
C SER A 62 6.90 4.30 7.73
N LYS A 63 8.23 4.15 7.67
CA LYS A 63 9.10 4.96 6.81
C LYS A 63 8.84 4.70 5.32
N ILE A 64 8.73 3.42 4.93
CA ILE A 64 8.45 3.03 3.54
C ILE A 64 7.05 3.49 3.14
N LEU A 65 6.06 3.23 4.00
CA LEU A 65 4.68 3.63 3.75
C LEU A 65 4.54 5.14 3.58
N TYR A 66 5.11 5.91 4.52
CA TYR A 66 5.11 7.38 4.43
C TYR A 66 5.85 7.86 3.18
N GLY A 67 7.00 7.27 2.87
CA GLY A 67 7.79 7.64 1.69
C GLY A 67 6.99 7.49 0.40
N LEU A 68 6.33 6.35 0.18
CA LEU A 68 5.50 6.11 -1.01
C LEU A 68 4.24 6.99 -1.03
N LYS A 69 3.49 7.06 0.07
CA LYS A 69 2.25 7.86 0.13
C LYS A 69 2.49 9.37 -0.02
N SER A 70 3.65 9.88 0.42
CA SER A 70 3.97 11.32 0.35
C SER A 70 4.17 11.86 -1.07
N VAL A 71 4.40 11.00 -2.05
CA VAL A 71 4.61 11.43 -3.45
C VAL A 71 3.31 11.54 -4.26
N GLY A 72 2.14 11.26 -3.65
CA GLY A 72 0.82 11.49 -4.25
C GLY A 72 0.30 10.39 -5.18
N GLY A 73 1.15 9.49 -5.66
CA GLY A 73 0.78 8.42 -6.60
C GLY A 73 0.41 7.07 -5.94
N PHE A 74 0.47 6.96 -4.62
CA PHE A 74 0.31 5.72 -3.84
C PHE A 74 -0.76 5.87 -2.75
N ASN A 75 -1.89 6.49 -3.08
CA ASN A 75 -3.02 6.62 -2.16
C ASN A 75 -3.78 5.29 -1.98
N ASP A 76 -3.64 4.38 -2.94
CA ASP A 76 -4.19 3.02 -2.87
C ASP A 76 -3.15 2.10 -2.18
N GLU A 77 -3.58 1.37 -1.16
CA GLU A 77 -2.76 0.42 -0.41
C GLU A 77 -2.19 -0.68 -1.33
N VAL A 78 -2.97 -1.08 -2.32
CA VAL A 78 -2.55 -2.12 -3.28
C VAL A 78 -1.43 -1.63 -4.20
N ALA A 79 -1.36 -0.32 -4.47
CA ALA A 79 -0.23 0.28 -5.18
C ALA A 79 1.07 0.20 -4.35
N VAL A 80 0.96 0.36 -3.02
CA VAL A 80 2.10 0.16 -2.10
C VAL A 80 2.54 -1.30 -2.10
N VAL A 81 1.59 -2.26 -2.03
CA VAL A 81 1.88 -3.70 -2.13
C VAL A 81 2.65 -4.01 -3.42
N TYR A 82 2.14 -3.50 -4.55
CA TYR A 82 2.80 -3.66 -5.86
C TYR A 82 4.25 -3.16 -5.84
N ALA A 83 4.47 -1.91 -5.42
CA ALA A 83 5.79 -1.29 -5.38
C ALA A 83 6.79 -2.09 -4.53
N VAL A 84 6.35 -2.56 -3.37
CA VAL A 84 7.20 -3.33 -2.46
C VAL A 84 7.53 -4.71 -3.02
N ILE A 85 6.56 -5.45 -3.58
CA ILE A 85 6.81 -6.76 -4.20
C ILE A 85 7.77 -6.61 -5.39
N MET A 86 7.54 -5.65 -6.29
CA MET A 86 8.44 -5.38 -7.41
C MET A 86 9.86 -5.08 -6.93
N THR A 87 10.00 -4.32 -5.85
CA THR A 87 11.32 -3.99 -5.28
C THR A 87 11.98 -5.21 -4.63
N LEU A 88 11.23 -6.06 -3.92
CA LEU A 88 11.76 -7.30 -3.34
C LEU A 88 12.34 -8.23 -4.42
N ILE A 89 11.60 -8.43 -5.50
CA ILE A 89 12.06 -9.29 -6.60
C ILE A 89 13.23 -8.63 -7.35
N ALA A 90 13.17 -7.31 -7.57
CA ALA A 90 14.29 -6.58 -8.19
C ALA A 90 15.56 -6.66 -7.35
N SER A 91 15.45 -6.53 -6.04
CA SER A 91 16.56 -6.69 -5.08
C SER A 91 17.29 -8.03 -5.27
N LYS A 92 16.54 -9.12 -5.40
CA LYS A 92 17.08 -10.46 -5.62
C LYS A 92 17.70 -10.63 -7.00
N LYS A 93 17.03 -10.17 -8.04
CA LYS A 93 17.54 -10.25 -9.43
C LYS A 93 18.83 -9.43 -9.62
N SER A 94 18.95 -8.28 -8.97
CA SER A 94 20.11 -7.38 -9.10
C SER A 94 21.18 -7.58 -8.03
N ASN A 95 20.93 -8.42 -7.03
CA ASN A 95 21.78 -8.59 -5.83
C ASN A 95 22.07 -7.26 -5.11
N ILE A 96 21.07 -6.35 -5.12
CA ILE A 96 21.09 -5.10 -4.36
C ILE A 96 20.27 -5.30 -3.09
N GLU A 97 20.76 -4.85 -1.94
CA GLU A 97 20.03 -4.93 -0.68
C GLU A 97 18.67 -4.22 -0.75
N PHE A 98 17.62 -4.87 -0.24
CA PHE A 98 16.24 -4.35 -0.31
C PHE A 98 16.10 -2.93 0.27
N GLU A 99 16.68 -2.69 1.44
CA GLU A 99 16.60 -1.38 2.11
C GLU A 99 17.18 -0.24 1.26
N LYS A 100 18.28 -0.52 0.57
CA LYS A 100 18.88 0.44 -0.35
C LYS A 100 17.97 0.67 -1.55
N LEU A 101 17.52 -0.42 -2.19
CA LEU A 101 16.74 -0.34 -3.40
C LEU A 101 15.37 0.32 -3.18
N ILE A 102 14.70 0.03 -2.04
CA ILE A 102 13.40 0.66 -1.74
C ILE A 102 13.54 2.18 -1.49
N ASN A 103 14.63 2.64 -0.88
CA ASN A 103 14.89 4.06 -0.74
C ASN A 103 15.13 4.73 -2.11
N ASP A 104 15.84 4.06 -3.02
CA ASP A 104 16.05 4.55 -4.39
C ASP A 104 14.73 4.59 -5.17
N VAL A 105 13.89 3.56 -5.03
CA VAL A 105 12.53 3.50 -5.59
C VAL A 105 11.68 4.66 -5.09
N ILE A 106 11.61 4.88 -3.78
CA ILE A 106 10.86 5.99 -3.18
C ILE A 106 11.34 7.35 -3.71
N SER A 107 12.67 7.52 -3.85
CA SER A 107 13.26 8.76 -4.35
C SER A 107 12.94 9.05 -5.82
N ASN A 108 12.58 8.03 -6.60
CA ASN A 108 12.20 8.13 -8.02
C ASN A 108 10.70 8.00 -8.26
N ALA A 109 9.93 7.65 -7.23
CA ALA A 109 8.48 7.60 -7.28
C ALA A 109 7.89 9.00 -7.46
N ASN A 110 6.74 9.10 -8.12
CA ASN A 110 6.05 10.36 -8.38
C ASN A 110 4.53 10.14 -8.55
N GLU A 111 3.81 11.19 -8.89
CA GLU A 111 2.35 11.19 -9.04
C GLU A 111 1.80 10.15 -10.03
N SER A 112 2.62 9.61 -10.94
CA SER A 112 2.20 8.53 -11.85
C SER A 112 2.09 7.16 -11.18
N GLY A 113 2.37 7.07 -9.87
CA GLY A 113 2.18 5.87 -9.05
C GLY A 113 3.01 4.70 -9.56
N ILE A 114 2.37 3.54 -9.78
CA ILE A 114 3.04 2.31 -10.21
C ILE A 114 3.82 2.47 -11.52
N ASN A 115 3.38 3.36 -12.42
CA ASN A 115 4.11 3.60 -13.67
C ASN A 115 5.49 4.19 -13.41
N SER A 116 5.67 4.98 -12.33
CA SER A 116 6.98 5.48 -11.94
C SER A 116 7.92 4.36 -11.50
N ILE A 117 7.37 3.33 -10.82
CA ILE A 117 8.12 2.16 -10.37
C ILE A 117 8.56 1.31 -11.58
N ASP A 118 7.63 1.04 -12.50
CA ASP A 118 7.92 0.29 -13.72
C ASP A 118 9.01 0.98 -14.55
N ASN A 119 8.88 2.29 -14.77
CA ASN A 119 9.86 3.09 -15.49
C ASN A 119 11.24 3.11 -14.79
N TYR A 120 11.26 3.18 -13.45
CA TYR A 120 12.50 3.10 -12.69
C TYR A 120 13.22 1.78 -12.97
N PHE A 121 12.55 0.64 -12.86
CA PHE A 121 13.18 -0.66 -13.09
C PHE A 121 13.58 -0.89 -14.55
N ILE A 122 12.78 -0.40 -15.50
CA ILE A 122 13.16 -0.42 -16.94
C ILE A 122 14.46 0.36 -17.15
N ASN A 123 14.58 1.56 -16.58
CA ASN A 123 15.78 2.40 -16.69
C ASN A 123 17.01 1.79 -16.02
N GLN A 124 16.79 0.95 -14.98
CA GLN A 124 17.86 0.16 -14.34
C GLN A 124 18.19 -1.15 -15.10
N ASN A 125 17.54 -1.42 -16.23
CA ASN A 125 17.64 -2.68 -16.98
C ASN A 125 17.31 -3.92 -16.13
N ILE A 126 16.39 -3.81 -15.20
CA ILE A 126 15.87 -4.91 -14.39
C ILE A 126 14.53 -5.34 -14.99
N ASP A 127 14.52 -6.50 -15.66
CA ASP A 127 13.31 -7.05 -16.26
C ASP A 127 12.40 -7.69 -15.18
N LEU A 128 11.23 -7.11 -14.99
CA LEU A 128 10.19 -7.57 -14.07
C LEU A 128 8.85 -7.85 -14.77
N MET A 129 8.83 -7.96 -16.10
CA MET A 129 7.60 -8.11 -16.89
C MET A 129 6.80 -9.36 -16.47
N GLU A 130 7.47 -10.49 -16.23
CA GLU A 130 6.81 -11.71 -15.76
C GLU A 130 6.10 -11.50 -14.41
N ILE A 131 6.74 -10.76 -13.51
CA ILE A 131 6.18 -10.44 -12.19
C ILE A 131 4.98 -9.52 -12.33
N LYS A 132 5.10 -8.47 -13.14
CA LYS A 132 4.02 -7.54 -13.44
C LYS A 132 2.78 -8.28 -13.94
N LEU A 133 2.96 -9.22 -14.87
CA LEU A 133 1.86 -10.04 -15.41
C LEU A 133 1.23 -10.95 -14.35
N LYS A 134 2.02 -11.54 -13.46
CA LYS A 134 1.50 -12.37 -12.36
C LYS A 134 0.72 -11.55 -11.33
N LEU A 135 1.18 -10.36 -11.03
CA LEU A 135 0.50 -9.47 -10.08
C LEU A 135 -0.79 -8.85 -10.65
N ASP A 136 -0.88 -8.73 -11.98
CA ASP A 136 -2.09 -8.31 -12.72
C ASP A 136 -2.76 -7.04 -12.19
N TYR A 137 -1.94 -6.06 -11.75
CA TYR A 137 -2.44 -4.85 -11.10
C TYR A 137 -3.30 -3.97 -12.03
N GLU A 138 -3.02 -3.95 -13.34
CA GLU A 138 -3.69 -3.06 -14.31
C GLU A 138 -5.14 -3.43 -14.61
N ASN A 139 -5.57 -4.64 -14.21
CA ASN A 139 -6.95 -5.05 -14.35
C ASN A 139 -7.87 -4.35 -13.32
N SER A 140 -9.17 -4.39 -13.56
CA SER A 140 -10.13 -3.77 -12.66
C SER A 140 -9.94 -4.29 -11.22
N ARG A 141 -10.19 -3.42 -10.20
CA ARG A 141 -10.07 -3.74 -8.76
C ARG A 141 -10.75 -5.04 -8.32
N LYS A 142 -11.74 -5.53 -9.10
CA LYS A 142 -12.45 -6.79 -8.83
C LYS A 142 -11.73 -8.03 -9.36
N VAL A 143 -10.81 -7.89 -10.30
CA VAL A 143 -10.20 -8.99 -11.05
C VAL A 143 -8.71 -9.13 -10.78
N SER A 144 -8.03 -8.04 -10.41
CA SER A 144 -6.60 -8.05 -10.13
C SER A 144 -6.24 -9.00 -9.00
N TYR A 145 -5.24 -9.85 -9.23
CA TYR A 145 -4.76 -10.81 -8.23
C TYR A 145 -4.38 -10.14 -6.90
N ILE A 146 -3.64 -9.03 -6.94
CA ILE A 146 -3.26 -8.31 -5.72
C ILE A 146 -4.50 -7.83 -4.96
N HIS A 147 -5.48 -7.23 -5.65
CA HIS A 147 -6.70 -6.75 -5.01
C HIS A 147 -7.52 -7.89 -4.40
N GLN A 148 -7.57 -9.05 -5.05
CA GLN A 148 -8.26 -10.21 -4.48
C GLN A 148 -7.63 -10.66 -3.17
N ILE A 149 -6.31 -10.82 -3.12
CA ILE A 149 -5.60 -11.21 -1.89
C ILE A 149 -5.77 -10.15 -0.80
N PHE A 150 -5.58 -8.86 -1.15
CA PHE A 150 -5.75 -7.76 -0.20
C PHE A 150 -7.17 -7.74 0.40
N ASN A 151 -8.20 -7.80 -0.44
CA ASN A 151 -9.59 -7.73 -0.01
C ASN A 151 -9.96 -8.92 0.88
N GLN A 152 -9.51 -10.14 0.55
CA GLN A 152 -9.77 -11.32 1.38
C GLN A 152 -9.17 -11.19 2.79
N LEU A 153 -7.94 -10.69 2.89
CA LEU A 153 -7.27 -10.47 4.18
C LEU A 153 -7.85 -9.29 4.95
N PHE A 154 -8.24 -8.23 4.25
CA PHE A 154 -8.78 -7.02 4.87
C PHE A 154 -10.18 -7.25 5.42
N TYR A 155 -11.09 -7.78 4.61
CA TYR A 155 -12.48 -8.01 4.99
C TYR A 155 -12.70 -9.30 5.79
N GLY A 156 -11.76 -10.24 5.70
CA GLY A 156 -11.95 -11.59 6.26
C GLY A 156 -13.00 -12.42 5.52
N PRO A 157 -13.12 -13.74 5.84
CA PRO A 157 -13.88 -14.65 5.01
C PRO A 157 -15.38 -14.33 4.90
N THR A 158 -16.03 -13.96 5.99
CA THR A 158 -17.47 -13.74 6.02
C THR A 158 -17.86 -12.48 5.22
N LEU A 159 -17.23 -11.35 5.54
CA LEU A 159 -17.56 -10.07 4.88
C LEU A 159 -17.11 -10.07 3.41
N TYR A 160 -15.99 -10.74 3.10
CA TYR A 160 -15.53 -10.90 1.72
C TYR A 160 -16.57 -11.68 0.87
N GLU A 161 -17.11 -12.80 1.41
CA GLU A 161 -18.15 -13.59 0.73
C GLU A 161 -19.43 -12.77 0.53
N GLU A 162 -19.84 -11.97 1.51
CA GLU A 162 -21.00 -11.08 1.41
C GLU A 162 -20.83 -9.99 0.34
N ILE A 163 -19.66 -9.36 0.25
CA ILE A 163 -19.41 -8.25 -0.67
C ILE A 163 -19.17 -8.74 -2.10
N PHE A 164 -18.39 -9.80 -2.27
CA PHE A 164 -17.91 -10.24 -3.59
C PHE A 164 -18.65 -11.47 -4.13
N ASN A 165 -19.48 -12.14 -3.31
CA ASN A 165 -20.13 -13.40 -3.62
C ASN A 165 -19.15 -14.50 -4.03
N GLU A 166 -17.97 -14.50 -3.41
CA GLU A 166 -16.86 -15.44 -3.62
C GLU A 166 -16.32 -15.91 -2.28
N LYS A 167 -15.88 -17.18 -2.20
CA LYS A 167 -15.27 -17.69 -0.98
C LYS A 167 -13.84 -17.20 -0.82
N SER A 168 -13.50 -16.78 0.39
CA SER A 168 -12.11 -16.50 0.74
C SER A 168 -11.29 -17.78 0.83
N GLN A 169 -10.05 -17.73 0.36
CA GLN A 169 -9.05 -18.79 0.61
C GLN A 169 -8.39 -18.67 1.99
N PHE A 170 -8.56 -17.53 2.66
CA PHE A 170 -8.04 -17.26 3.99
C PHE A 170 -9.13 -17.48 5.03
N THR A 171 -8.74 -17.97 6.22
CA THR A 171 -9.64 -18.21 7.36
C THR A 171 -9.38 -17.26 8.52
N GLU A 172 -8.48 -16.31 8.35
CA GLU A 172 -8.08 -15.36 9.36
C GLU A 172 -9.20 -14.36 9.67
N ARG A 173 -9.14 -13.79 10.87
CA ARG A 173 -10.06 -12.70 11.25
C ARG A 173 -9.87 -11.50 10.33
N PRO A 174 -10.95 -10.75 10.07
CA PRO A 174 -10.85 -9.49 9.33
C PRO A 174 -9.83 -8.53 9.99
N LEU A 175 -9.17 -7.75 9.17
CA LEU A 175 -8.30 -6.66 9.63
C LEU A 175 -9.04 -5.34 9.72
N ILE A 176 -10.17 -5.23 9.03
CA ILE A 176 -11.10 -4.13 9.23
C ILE A 176 -11.79 -4.32 10.60
N ASP A 177 -11.76 -3.27 11.41
CA ASP A 177 -12.50 -3.24 12.67
C ASP A 177 -13.94 -2.83 12.38
N LEU A 178 -14.89 -3.66 12.80
CA LEU A 178 -16.32 -3.46 12.56
C LEU A 178 -17.07 -3.03 13.83
N ASP A 179 -16.36 -2.80 14.96
CA ASP A 179 -16.95 -2.40 16.23
C ASP A 179 -17.28 -0.91 16.33
#